data_cfb0f12457f6823f058b17f20a0d32b9
#
_entry.id   cfb0f12457f6823f058b17f20a0d32b9
#
_cell.length_a   1.000
_cell.length_b   1.000
_cell.length_c   1.000
_cell.angle_alpha   90.00
_cell.angle_beta   90.00
_cell.angle_gamma   90.00
#
_symmetry.space_group_name_H-M   'P 1'
#
loop_
_entity.id
_entity.type
_entity.pdbx_description
1 polymer ?
#
loop_
_entity_poly.entity_id
_entity_poly.type
_entity_poly.pdbx_seq_one_letter_code
_entity_poly.pdbx_strand_id
1 'polypeptide(L)'
;MRSTIVNAKRIVVKVGSSTLCYANGHLNLERIERLVRQLSDLANQGKEVILVSSGATGAGLAPLGFKEKPRDLVLKQAAAAVGQGILIHMYERMFREYGRTVGQILLTKEDSTGRHSYLNLRNTLHTLLQLNVIPIINENDVVAIEEFKIGDNDTLSATVAGIVDADLLIILSDIEGLYTANPATHPDATLIETVSEITDETYAIAGGAGSNMGTGGMYTKIKAAHMATNSGVPMVITSGEVEDSVRRVCKGEQIGTLFEAHDTGLSGKHHWLAFGKRLKGSITIDDGCARAVLDKGASILPAGIVDVEGTFGPGDTISIYHNGKEIGRGLINYSVDDMKAIKGHNTNDIAHILGINTTYDEAIHRNNLVLLH
;
A
#
# COMPACT_ATOMS: atom_id res chain seq x y z
N MET A 1 -20.85 1.77 -10.92
CA MET A 1 -19.46 1.80 -10.46
C MET A 1 -19.13 0.88 -9.29
N ARG A 2 -20.01 0.54 -8.35
CA ARG A 2 -19.73 -0.59 -7.42
C ARG A 2 -19.51 -1.94 -8.13
N SER A 3 -19.94 -2.07 -9.39
CA SER A 3 -19.63 -3.25 -10.25
C SER A 3 -18.12 -3.43 -10.53
N THR A 4 -17.32 -2.38 -10.50
CA THR A 4 -15.86 -2.49 -10.69
C THR A 4 -15.19 -3.11 -9.46
N ILE A 5 -15.72 -2.84 -8.26
CA ILE A 5 -15.24 -3.41 -6.99
C ILE A 5 -15.37 -4.94 -6.95
N VAL A 6 -16.44 -5.49 -7.55
CA VAL A 6 -16.69 -6.95 -7.59
C VAL A 6 -15.52 -7.70 -8.25
N ASN A 7 -14.90 -7.07 -9.25
CA ASN A 7 -13.78 -7.64 -10.01
C ASN A 7 -12.41 -7.38 -9.36
N ALA A 8 -12.37 -6.69 -8.21
CA ALA A 8 -11.11 -6.41 -7.51
C ALA A 8 -10.38 -7.71 -7.17
N LYS A 9 -9.13 -7.83 -7.59
CA LYS A 9 -8.25 -8.97 -7.32
C LYS A 9 -7.32 -8.68 -6.15
N ARG A 10 -6.72 -7.48 -6.12
CA ARG A 10 -5.79 -7.06 -5.06
C ARG A 10 -6.47 -6.04 -4.16
N ILE A 11 -6.61 -6.41 -2.89
CA ILE A 11 -7.40 -5.67 -1.91
C ILE A 11 -6.52 -5.32 -0.72
N VAL A 12 -6.44 -4.03 -0.39
CA VAL A 12 -5.84 -3.55 0.86
C VAL A 12 -6.96 -3.28 1.85
N VAL A 13 -6.86 -3.87 3.03
CA VAL A 13 -7.81 -3.65 4.14
C VAL A 13 -7.07 -2.99 5.29
N LYS A 14 -7.57 -1.86 5.75
CA LYS A 14 -7.03 -1.17 6.92
C LYS A 14 -7.97 -1.32 8.11
N VAL A 15 -7.41 -1.65 9.25
CA VAL A 15 -8.15 -1.74 10.51
C VAL A 15 -7.57 -0.83 11.59
N GLY A 16 -8.45 -0.10 12.27
CA GLY A 16 -8.09 0.86 13.33
C GLY A 16 -7.93 0.20 14.71
N SER A 17 -7.26 0.90 15.63
CA SER A 17 -7.06 0.42 17.01
C SER A 17 -8.38 0.26 17.77
N SER A 18 -9.38 1.13 17.54
CA SER A 18 -10.71 1.05 18.16
C SER A 18 -11.47 -0.22 17.78
N THR A 19 -11.19 -0.78 16.60
CA THR A 19 -11.77 -2.06 16.18
C THR A 19 -11.05 -3.25 16.82
N LEU A 20 -9.71 -3.15 17.00
CA LEU A 20 -8.88 -4.28 17.43
C LEU A 20 -8.73 -4.41 18.95
N CYS A 21 -8.90 -3.31 19.71
CA CYS A 21 -8.67 -3.28 21.15
C CYS A 21 -9.89 -2.77 21.88
N TYR A 22 -10.10 -3.30 23.06
CA TYR A 22 -10.99 -2.71 24.07
C TYR A 22 -10.35 -1.45 24.68
N ALA A 23 -11.15 -0.62 25.33
CA ALA A 23 -10.67 0.59 25.99
C ALA A 23 -9.61 0.33 27.08
N ASN A 24 -9.59 -0.87 27.67
CA ASN A 24 -8.61 -1.33 28.66
C ASN A 24 -7.30 -1.84 28.05
N GLY A 25 -7.10 -1.74 26.72
CA GLY A 25 -5.89 -2.16 26.01
C GLY A 25 -5.82 -3.65 25.65
N HIS A 26 -6.78 -4.47 26.09
CA HIS A 26 -6.82 -5.86 25.65
C HIS A 26 -7.31 -5.99 24.20
N LEU A 27 -6.77 -6.99 23.49
CA LEU A 27 -7.21 -7.30 22.12
C LEU A 27 -8.65 -7.85 22.13
N ASN A 28 -9.47 -7.36 21.22
CA ASN A 28 -10.81 -7.87 20.97
C ASN A 28 -10.72 -9.09 20.04
N LEU A 29 -10.61 -10.27 20.63
CA LEU A 29 -10.39 -11.53 19.92
C LEU A 29 -11.49 -11.84 18.93
N GLU A 30 -12.74 -11.56 19.28
CA GLU A 30 -13.90 -11.79 18.41
C GLU A 30 -13.81 -10.95 17.13
N ARG A 31 -13.51 -9.66 17.25
CA ARG A 31 -13.38 -8.77 16.09
C ARG A 31 -12.18 -9.13 15.22
N ILE A 32 -11.06 -9.54 15.84
CA ILE A 32 -9.88 -9.99 15.11
C ILE A 32 -10.20 -11.29 14.36
N GLU A 33 -10.87 -12.25 15.01
CA GLU A 33 -11.27 -13.51 14.36
C GLU A 33 -12.20 -13.27 13.18
N ARG A 34 -13.23 -12.44 13.34
CA ARG A 34 -14.16 -12.08 12.26
C ARG A 34 -13.43 -11.44 11.07
N LEU A 35 -12.46 -10.56 11.32
CA LEU A 35 -11.63 -9.96 10.28
C LEU A 35 -10.79 -11.01 9.57
N VAL A 36 -10.03 -11.82 10.32
CA VAL A 36 -9.15 -12.87 9.78
C VAL A 36 -9.93 -13.87 8.94
N ARG A 37 -11.11 -14.29 9.39
CA ARG A 37 -11.99 -15.19 8.64
C ARG A 37 -12.39 -14.60 7.28
N GLN A 38 -12.81 -13.33 7.24
CA GLN A 38 -13.19 -12.66 5.99
C GLN A 38 -12.00 -12.56 5.02
N LEU A 39 -10.82 -12.15 5.52
CA LEU A 39 -9.61 -12.02 4.71
C LEU A 39 -9.13 -13.39 4.18
N SER A 40 -9.21 -14.43 5.01
CA SER A 40 -8.87 -15.79 4.62
C SER A 40 -9.82 -16.33 3.54
N ASP A 41 -11.12 -16.04 3.66
CA ASP A 41 -12.12 -16.44 2.67
C ASP A 41 -11.88 -15.74 1.31
N LEU A 42 -11.56 -14.44 1.30
CA LEU A 42 -11.18 -13.73 0.07
C LEU A 42 -9.92 -14.32 -0.57
N ALA A 43 -8.91 -14.65 0.25
CA ALA A 43 -7.70 -15.30 -0.23
C ALA A 43 -7.98 -16.71 -0.79
N ASN A 44 -8.94 -17.46 -0.20
CA ASN A 44 -9.40 -18.75 -0.73
C ASN A 44 -10.09 -18.62 -2.10
N GLN A 45 -10.71 -17.47 -2.36
CA GLN A 45 -11.32 -17.14 -3.66
C GLN A 45 -10.27 -16.69 -4.70
N GLY A 46 -8.97 -16.74 -4.39
CA GLY A 46 -7.89 -16.34 -5.29
C GLY A 46 -7.62 -14.82 -5.32
N LYS A 47 -8.14 -14.07 -4.35
CA LYS A 47 -7.84 -12.64 -4.22
C LYS A 47 -6.52 -12.45 -3.44
N GLU A 48 -5.75 -11.45 -3.84
CA GLU A 48 -4.55 -11.01 -3.13
C GLU A 48 -4.96 -10.02 -2.04
N VAL A 49 -4.70 -10.36 -0.78
CA VAL A 49 -5.15 -9.58 0.38
C VAL A 49 -3.97 -9.05 1.16
N ILE A 50 -4.01 -7.78 1.51
CA ILE A 50 -3.01 -7.09 2.33
C ILE A 50 -3.74 -6.45 3.51
N LEU A 51 -3.23 -6.65 4.72
CA LEU A 51 -3.78 -6.06 5.93
C LEU A 51 -2.87 -4.93 6.44
N VAL A 52 -3.41 -3.72 6.57
CA VAL A 52 -2.74 -2.63 7.30
C VAL A 52 -3.39 -2.51 8.67
N SER A 53 -2.64 -2.85 9.71
CA SER A 53 -3.16 -2.99 11.06
C SER A 53 -2.63 -1.90 11.98
N SER A 54 -3.51 -1.36 12.81
CA SER A 54 -3.17 -0.54 13.97
C SER A 54 -3.15 -1.40 15.24
N GLY A 55 -3.02 -0.75 16.39
CA GLY A 55 -3.28 -1.39 17.70
C GLY A 55 -2.03 -1.86 18.44
N ALA A 56 -0.82 -1.75 17.88
CA ALA A 56 0.40 -2.18 18.54
C ALA A 56 0.60 -1.49 19.91
N THR A 57 0.55 -0.16 19.96
CA THR A 57 0.64 0.56 21.26
C THR A 57 -0.44 0.10 22.25
N GLY A 58 -1.69 -0.04 21.78
CA GLY A 58 -2.81 -0.51 22.63
C GLY A 58 -2.55 -1.89 23.21
N ALA A 59 -2.13 -2.85 22.40
CA ALA A 59 -1.84 -4.22 22.83
C ALA A 59 -0.69 -4.32 23.84
N GLY A 60 0.23 -3.35 23.85
CA GLY A 60 1.36 -3.29 24.80
C GLY A 60 1.03 -2.64 26.14
N LEU A 61 -0.12 -1.96 26.29
CA LEU A 61 -0.43 -1.23 27.53
C LEU A 61 -0.60 -2.17 28.74
N ALA A 62 -1.48 -3.15 28.61
CA ALA A 62 -1.81 -4.06 29.70
C ALA A 62 -0.62 -4.92 30.18
N PRO A 63 0.20 -5.53 29.29
CA PRO A 63 1.41 -6.27 29.69
C PRO A 63 2.45 -5.41 30.43
N LEU A 64 2.51 -4.12 30.13
CA LEU A 64 3.42 -3.18 30.81
C LEU A 64 2.80 -2.51 32.04
N GLY A 65 1.57 -2.88 32.42
CA GLY A 65 0.89 -2.34 33.58
C GLY A 65 0.36 -0.91 33.41
N PHE A 66 0.28 -0.38 32.18
CA PHE A 66 -0.31 0.92 31.94
C PHE A 66 -1.84 0.85 31.95
N LYS A 67 -2.47 1.69 32.78
CA LYS A 67 -3.94 1.84 32.81
C LYS A 67 -4.46 2.74 31.69
N GLU A 68 -3.63 3.66 31.22
CA GLU A 68 -3.96 4.63 30.17
C GLU A 68 -2.78 4.76 29.20
N LYS A 69 -3.06 5.27 27.98
CA LYS A 69 -2.03 5.51 26.98
C LYS A 69 -1.02 6.57 27.47
N PRO A 70 0.28 6.27 27.56
CA PRO A 70 1.28 7.22 28.00
C PRO A 70 1.28 8.48 27.13
N ARG A 71 1.60 9.63 27.72
CA ARG A 71 1.83 10.88 26.97
C ARG A 71 3.25 10.95 26.42
N ASP A 72 4.18 10.41 27.16
CA ASP A 72 5.60 10.37 26.81
C ASP A 72 5.85 9.51 25.56
N LEU A 73 6.67 10.02 24.63
CA LEU A 73 6.96 9.37 23.35
C LEU A 73 7.71 8.04 23.55
N VAL A 74 8.72 8.01 24.42
CA VAL A 74 9.54 6.82 24.65
C VAL A 74 8.71 5.70 25.27
N LEU A 75 7.81 6.03 26.19
CA LEU A 75 6.87 5.05 26.76
C LEU A 75 5.86 4.55 25.73
N LYS A 76 5.41 5.39 24.79
CA LYS A 76 4.57 4.95 23.66
C LYS A 76 5.32 3.99 22.75
N GLN A 77 6.58 4.30 22.42
CA GLN A 77 7.44 3.45 21.59
C GLN A 77 7.71 2.11 22.29
N ALA A 78 8.00 2.12 23.59
CA ALA A 78 8.18 0.88 24.36
C ALA A 78 6.89 0.03 24.36
N ALA A 79 5.72 0.66 24.56
CA ALA A 79 4.44 -0.04 24.48
C ALA A 79 4.17 -0.60 23.08
N ALA A 80 4.50 0.14 22.02
CA ALA A 80 4.38 -0.33 20.64
C ALA A 80 5.30 -1.52 20.36
N ALA A 81 6.54 -1.50 20.87
CA ALA A 81 7.50 -2.60 20.71
C ALA A 81 6.95 -3.92 21.30
N VAL A 82 6.46 -3.87 22.55
CA VAL A 82 5.86 -5.05 23.20
C VAL A 82 4.57 -5.47 22.50
N GLY A 83 3.70 -4.52 22.21
CA GLY A 83 2.38 -4.80 21.63
C GLY A 83 2.45 -5.27 20.19
N GLN A 84 3.44 -4.84 19.40
CA GLN A 84 3.62 -5.32 18.02
C GLN A 84 3.91 -6.81 17.98
N GLY A 85 4.74 -7.32 18.90
CA GLY A 85 5.00 -8.76 19.02
C GLY A 85 3.73 -9.55 19.39
N ILE A 86 2.92 -9.02 20.31
CA ILE A 86 1.64 -9.64 20.71
C ILE A 86 0.66 -9.65 19.54
N LEU A 87 0.53 -8.53 18.85
CA LEU A 87 -0.41 -8.37 17.74
C LEU A 87 -0.09 -9.30 16.57
N ILE A 88 1.18 -9.37 16.15
CA ILE A 88 1.55 -10.23 15.03
C ILE A 88 1.43 -11.72 15.40
N HIS A 89 1.78 -12.10 16.62
CA HIS A 89 1.58 -13.47 17.08
C HIS A 89 0.09 -13.87 17.08
N MET A 90 -0.81 -12.95 17.48
CA MET A 90 -2.25 -13.18 17.45
C MET A 90 -2.76 -13.38 16.02
N TYR A 91 -2.34 -12.53 15.08
CA TYR A 91 -2.70 -12.69 13.68
C TYR A 91 -2.16 -14.00 13.11
N GLU A 92 -0.89 -14.31 13.34
CA GLU A 92 -0.25 -15.54 12.86
C GLU A 92 -1.02 -16.78 13.33
N ARG A 93 -1.36 -16.82 14.63
CA ARG A 93 -2.15 -17.91 15.21
C ARG A 93 -3.52 -18.03 14.55
N MET A 94 -4.26 -16.92 14.41
CA MET A 94 -5.61 -16.96 13.85
C MET A 94 -5.61 -17.29 12.34
N PHE A 95 -4.72 -16.72 11.56
CA PHE A 95 -4.60 -17.03 10.12
C PHE A 95 -4.18 -18.48 9.87
N ARG A 96 -3.34 -19.05 10.75
CA ARG A 96 -2.92 -20.46 10.68
C ARG A 96 -4.11 -21.41 10.80
N GLU A 97 -5.12 -21.11 11.62
CA GLU A 97 -6.35 -21.93 11.73
C GLU A 97 -7.12 -22.01 10.40
N TYR A 98 -6.95 -21.01 9.54
CA TYR A 98 -7.51 -20.97 8.19
C TYR A 98 -6.52 -21.40 7.09
N GLY A 99 -5.38 -22.01 7.48
CA GLY A 99 -4.34 -22.49 6.55
C GLY A 99 -3.61 -21.37 5.80
N ARG A 100 -3.55 -20.15 6.39
CA ARG A 100 -2.90 -18.99 5.77
C ARG A 100 -1.60 -18.62 6.47
N THR A 101 -0.59 -18.33 5.64
CA THR A 101 0.68 -17.77 6.11
C THR A 101 0.63 -16.25 6.08
N VAL A 102 1.20 -15.61 7.08
CA VAL A 102 1.30 -14.15 7.15
C VAL A 102 2.76 -13.70 7.14
N GLY A 103 3.02 -12.48 6.65
CA GLY A 103 4.33 -11.85 6.67
C GLY A 103 4.26 -10.47 7.30
N GLN A 104 5.04 -10.18 8.34
CA GLN A 104 5.10 -8.87 8.97
C GLN A 104 5.96 -7.91 8.16
N ILE A 105 5.45 -6.68 7.96
CA ILE A 105 6.19 -5.56 7.38
C ILE A 105 5.97 -4.32 8.25
N LEU A 106 7.06 -3.72 8.71
CA LEU A 106 7.03 -2.48 9.47
C LEU A 106 7.66 -1.36 8.65
N LEU A 107 6.94 -0.25 8.50
CA LEU A 107 7.32 0.85 7.61
C LEU A 107 7.40 2.17 8.37
N THR A 108 8.35 3.01 7.95
CA THR A 108 8.37 4.44 8.26
C THR A 108 7.99 5.24 7.03
N LYS A 109 7.79 6.55 7.21
CA LYS A 109 7.55 7.47 6.08
C LYS A 109 8.72 7.49 5.08
N GLU A 110 9.95 7.37 5.57
CA GLU A 110 11.14 7.32 4.73
C GLU A 110 11.15 6.09 3.83
N ASP A 111 10.71 4.93 4.34
CA ASP A 111 10.65 3.69 3.59
C ASP A 111 9.69 3.77 2.40
N SER A 112 8.62 4.56 2.53
CA SER A 112 7.63 4.76 1.46
C SER A 112 8.01 5.85 0.45
N THR A 113 8.92 6.76 0.82
CA THR A 113 9.34 7.91 -0.02
C THR A 113 10.74 7.76 -0.58
N GLY A 114 11.62 7.03 0.11
CA GLY A 114 12.98 6.73 -0.32
C GLY A 114 13.00 5.79 -1.53
N ARG A 115 13.76 6.13 -2.59
CA ARG A 115 13.75 5.39 -3.87
C ARG A 115 14.14 3.92 -3.73
N HIS A 116 15.21 3.64 -3.02
CA HIS A 116 15.67 2.26 -2.79
C HIS A 116 14.69 1.47 -1.94
N SER A 117 14.25 2.05 -0.82
CA SER A 117 13.29 1.44 0.09
C SER A 117 11.96 1.15 -0.61
N TYR A 118 11.48 2.09 -1.43
CA TYR A 118 10.24 1.92 -2.20
C TYR A 118 10.29 0.71 -3.15
N LEU A 119 11.37 0.55 -3.94
CA LEU A 119 11.51 -0.58 -4.85
C LEU A 119 11.60 -1.91 -4.09
N ASN A 120 12.43 -1.96 -3.04
CA ASN A 120 12.59 -3.15 -2.22
C ASN A 120 11.27 -3.56 -1.57
N LEU A 121 10.56 -2.59 -0.99
CA LEU A 121 9.24 -2.79 -0.39
C LEU A 121 8.24 -3.34 -1.42
N ARG A 122 8.16 -2.69 -2.59
CA ARG A 122 7.27 -3.11 -3.67
C ARG A 122 7.56 -4.54 -4.11
N ASN A 123 8.83 -4.84 -4.40
CA ASN A 123 9.24 -6.17 -4.86
C ASN A 123 8.96 -7.24 -3.79
N THR A 124 9.24 -6.93 -2.51
CA THR A 124 8.93 -7.82 -1.38
C THR A 124 7.43 -8.09 -1.28
N LEU A 125 6.59 -7.03 -1.34
CA LEU A 125 5.14 -7.18 -1.28
C LEU A 125 4.60 -8.04 -2.43
N HIS A 126 5.05 -7.79 -3.66
CA HIS A 126 4.65 -8.60 -4.81
C HIS A 126 5.07 -10.05 -4.67
N THR A 127 6.30 -10.31 -4.20
CA THR A 127 6.79 -11.68 -3.97
C THR A 127 5.96 -12.39 -2.91
N LEU A 128 5.63 -11.74 -1.79
CA LEU A 128 4.77 -12.32 -0.76
C LEU A 128 3.40 -12.69 -1.32
N LEU A 129 2.78 -11.82 -2.11
CA LEU A 129 1.48 -12.08 -2.75
C LEU A 129 1.57 -13.26 -3.74
N GLN A 130 2.61 -13.34 -4.55
CA GLN A 130 2.87 -14.48 -5.46
C GLN A 130 3.04 -15.80 -4.71
N LEU A 131 3.61 -15.76 -3.50
CA LEU A 131 3.75 -16.92 -2.61
C LEU A 131 2.48 -17.22 -1.80
N ASN A 132 1.36 -16.52 -2.06
CA ASN A 132 0.10 -16.61 -1.31
C ASN A 132 0.25 -16.33 0.19
N VAL A 133 1.20 -15.47 0.56
CA VAL A 133 1.38 -14.94 1.92
C VAL A 133 0.55 -13.67 2.06
N ILE A 134 -0.16 -13.50 3.17
CA ILE A 134 -0.89 -12.27 3.49
C ILE A 134 0.07 -11.30 4.22
N PRO A 135 0.49 -10.19 3.60
CA PRO A 135 1.28 -9.18 4.28
C PRO A 135 0.47 -8.47 5.36
N ILE A 136 1.01 -8.36 6.57
CA ILE A 136 0.47 -7.55 7.66
C ILE A 136 1.40 -6.39 7.89
N ILE A 137 0.92 -5.19 7.58
CA ILE A 137 1.71 -3.96 7.57
C ILE A 137 1.31 -3.07 8.73
N ASN A 138 2.27 -2.48 9.41
CA ASN A 138 2.07 -1.44 10.41
C ASN A 138 3.18 -0.38 10.33
N GLU A 139 2.96 0.77 10.97
CA GLU A 139 4.03 1.73 11.18
C GLU A 139 5.10 1.14 12.11
N ASN A 140 6.36 1.44 11.85
CA ASN A 140 7.47 1.11 12.75
C ASN A 140 7.56 2.18 13.86
N ASP A 141 6.61 2.13 14.79
CA ASP A 141 6.49 3.09 15.88
C ASP A 141 7.76 3.22 16.74
N VAL A 142 8.62 2.18 16.76
CA VAL A 142 9.83 2.15 17.60
C VAL A 142 10.87 3.17 17.14
N VAL A 143 11.00 3.35 15.82
CA VAL A 143 12.00 4.24 15.22
C VAL A 143 11.38 5.49 14.62
N ALA A 144 10.05 5.56 14.54
CA ALA A 144 9.35 6.71 14.00
C ALA A 144 9.43 7.90 14.98
N ILE A 145 10.11 8.98 14.56
CA ILE A 145 10.09 10.28 15.23
C ILE A 145 8.97 11.14 14.63
N GLU A 146 8.47 12.12 15.39
CA GLU A 146 7.26 12.89 15.00
C GLU A 146 7.36 13.53 13.60
N GLU A 147 8.57 13.95 13.19
CA GLU A 147 8.84 14.53 11.87
C GLU A 147 8.76 13.51 10.73
N PHE A 148 8.98 12.22 11.03
CA PHE A 148 9.01 11.11 10.06
C PHE A 148 7.85 10.13 10.24
N LYS A 149 6.88 10.43 11.10
CA LYS A 149 5.65 9.64 11.18
C LYS A 149 4.84 9.79 9.92
N ILE A 150 4.30 8.66 9.44
CA ILE A 150 3.25 8.67 8.41
C ILE A 150 2.01 9.40 8.98
N GLY A 151 1.88 9.41 10.29
CA GLY A 151 0.89 10.17 11.05
C GLY A 151 -0.32 9.33 11.40
N ASP A 152 -0.77 8.48 10.51
CA ASP A 152 -1.90 7.57 10.73
C ASP A 152 -1.88 6.40 9.74
N ASN A 153 -2.47 5.28 10.14
CA ASN A 153 -2.53 4.08 9.30
C ASN A 153 -3.55 4.21 8.14
N ASP A 154 -4.41 5.23 8.12
CA ASP A 154 -5.25 5.52 6.96
C ASP A 154 -4.35 5.97 5.80
N THR A 155 -3.48 6.96 6.04
CA THR A 155 -2.47 7.42 5.08
C THR A 155 -1.49 6.31 4.68
N LEU A 156 -1.02 5.49 5.64
CA LEU A 156 -0.17 4.34 5.35
C LEU A 156 -0.85 3.36 4.40
N SER A 157 -2.13 3.07 4.64
CA SER A 157 -2.90 2.13 3.80
C SER A 157 -3.10 2.64 2.36
N ALA A 158 -3.34 3.94 2.19
CA ALA A 158 -3.41 4.56 0.86
C ALA A 158 -2.06 4.50 0.12
N THR A 159 -0.97 4.77 0.84
CA THR A 159 0.39 4.63 0.31
C THR A 159 0.67 3.19 -0.14
N VAL A 160 0.37 2.21 0.72
CA VAL A 160 0.53 0.77 0.39
C VAL A 160 -0.33 0.39 -0.81
N ALA A 161 -1.59 0.85 -0.86
CA ALA A 161 -2.48 0.57 -1.99
C ALA A 161 -1.91 1.07 -3.32
N GLY A 162 -1.30 2.27 -3.32
CA GLY A 162 -0.59 2.78 -4.49
C GLY A 162 0.68 1.99 -4.84
N ILE A 163 1.47 1.56 -3.83
CA ILE A 163 2.71 0.79 -4.04
C ILE A 163 2.44 -0.56 -4.70
N VAL A 164 1.37 -1.23 -4.28
CA VAL A 164 1.03 -2.58 -4.77
C VAL A 164 0.09 -2.56 -5.97
N ASP A 165 -0.29 -1.41 -6.50
CA ASP A 165 -1.33 -1.26 -7.53
C ASP A 165 -2.62 -2.01 -7.13
N ALA A 166 -3.17 -1.69 -5.97
CA ALA A 166 -4.38 -2.31 -5.48
C ALA A 166 -5.59 -1.95 -6.34
N ASP A 167 -6.54 -2.89 -6.48
CA ASP A 167 -7.81 -2.64 -7.15
C ASP A 167 -8.84 -2.00 -6.22
N LEU A 168 -8.61 -2.12 -4.88
CA LEU A 168 -9.52 -1.61 -3.86
C LEU A 168 -8.79 -1.39 -2.55
N LEU A 169 -9.07 -0.26 -1.89
CA LEU A 169 -8.74 0.01 -0.50
C LEU A 169 -10.02 0.02 0.34
N ILE A 170 -10.05 -0.73 1.44
CA ILE A 170 -11.16 -0.73 2.41
C ILE A 170 -10.62 -0.22 3.75
N ILE A 171 -11.20 0.85 4.28
CA ILE A 171 -10.90 1.36 5.62
C ILE A 171 -12.03 0.97 6.56
N LEU A 172 -11.73 0.10 7.53
CA LEU A 172 -12.62 -0.25 8.61
C LEU A 172 -12.52 0.79 9.73
N SER A 173 -13.62 1.42 10.04
CA SER A 173 -13.77 2.51 11.02
C SER A 173 -14.76 2.11 12.11
N ASP A 174 -14.93 2.96 13.10
CA ASP A 174 -15.98 2.94 14.12
C ASP A 174 -17.29 3.59 13.66
N ILE A 175 -17.28 4.23 12.47
CA ILE A 175 -18.45 4.82 11.83
C ILE A 175 -18.73 4.17 10.48
N GLU A 176 -19.98 4.24 10.03
CA GLU A 176 -20.43 3.55 8.81
C GLU A 176 -19.83 4.15 7.52
N GLY A 177 -19.45 5.42 7.51
CA GLY A 177 -18.90 6.12 6.35
C GLY A 177 -18.84 7.62 6.54
N LEU A 178 -18.80 8.39 5.46
CA LEU A 178 -18.89 9.83 5.45
C LEU A 178 -20.37 10.26 5.49
N TYR A 179 -20.72 11.12 6.45
CA TYR A 179 -22.05 11.71 6.57
C TYR A 179 -22.05 13.16 6.10
N THR A 180 -23.21 13.68 5.74
CA THR A 180 -23.39 15.09 5.33
C THR A 180 -23.06 16.09 6.44
N ALA A 181 -23.06 15.66 7.70
CA ALA A 181 -22.60 16.39 8.88
C ALA A 181 -22.21 15.36 9.96
N ASN A 182 -21.67 15.83 11.09
CA ASN A 182 -21.35 14.93 12.21
C ASN A 182 -22.64 14.32 12.83
N PRO A 183 -22.91 13.02 12.70
CA PRO A 183 -24.15 12.42 13.20
C PRO A 183 -24.31 12.49 14.71
N ALA A 184 -23.22 12.67 15.47
CA ALA A 184 -23.30 12.86 16.93
C ALA A 184 -23.89 14.23 17.33
N THR A 185 -23.81 15.22 16.47
CA THR A 185 -24.26 16.59 16.72
C THR A 185 -25.42 17.02 15.82
N HIS A 186 -25.63 16.33 14.69
CA HIS A 186 -26.66 16.61 13.69
C HIS A 186 -27.49 15.34 13.44
N PRO A 187 -28.65 15.17 14.09
CA PRO A 187 -29.47 13.95 13.95
C PRO A 187 -30.04 13.73 12.54
N ASP A 188 -30.07 14.77 11.72
CA ASP A 188 -30.50 14.77 10.31
C ASP A 188 -29.37 14.44 9.32
N ALA A 189 -28.14 14.18 9.83
CA ALA A 189 -27.02 13.80 8.99
C ALA A 189 -27.31 12.46 8.28
N THR A 190 -27.12 12.44 6.97
CA THR A 190 -27.32 11.24 6.13
C THR A 190 -25.99 10.71 5.62
N LEU A 191 -25.90 9.39 5.47
CA LEU A 191 -24.72 8.73 4.92
C LEU A 191 -24.56 9.08 3.43
N ILE A 192 -23.37 9.50 3.05
CA ILE A 192 -22.99 9.75 1.65
C ILE A 192 -22.54 8.42 1.05
N GLU A 193 -23.29 7.90 0.09
CA GLU A 193 -23.04 6.59 -0.50
C GLU A 193 -21.84 6.57 -1.45
N THR A 194 -21.63 7.68 -2.19
CA THR A 194 -20.56 7.79 -3.19
C THR A 194 -20.04 9.22 -3.27
N VAL A 195 -18.73 9.36 -3.32
CA VAL A 195 -18.00 10.59 -3.56
C VAL A 195 -17.21 10.42 -4.85
N SER A 196 -17.65 11.09 -5.91
CA SER A 196 -16.98 11.01 -7.22
C SER A 196 -15.76 11.94 -7.32
N GLU A 197 -15.77 13.04 -6.55
CA GLU A 197 -14.68 14.00 -6.48
C GLU A 197 -14.51 14.51 -5.05
N ILE A 198 -13.28 14.55 -4.58
CA ILE A 198 -12.94 15.05 -3.24
C ILE A 198 -12.59 16.52 -3.36
N THR A 199 -13.50 17.38 -2.87
CA THR A 199 -13.39 18.84 -2.90
C THR A 199 -13.11 19.41 -1.50
N ASP A 200 -12.88 20.72 -1.42
CA ASP A 200 -12.76 21.44 -0.14
C ASP A 200 -14.02 21.27 0.73
N GLU A 201 -15.20 21.14 0.12
CA GLU A 201 -16.45 20.86 0.83
C GLU A 201 -16.41 19.48 1.49
N THR A 202 -15.85 18.47 0.82
CA THR A 202 -15.64 17.11 1.38
C THR A 202 -14.76 17.17 2.64
N TYR A 203 -13.71 17.99 2.61
CA TYR A 203 -12.85 18.22 3.78
C TYR A 203 -13.57 19.02 4.89
N ALA A 204 -14.40 19.98 4.53
CA ALA A 204 -15.18 20.79 5.50
C ALA A 204 -16.17 19.91 6.27
N ILE A 205 -16.88 19.01 5.60
CA ILE A 205 -17.78 18.03 6.22
C ILE A 205 -17.04 17.12 7.20
N ALA A 206 -15.78 16.77 6.90
CA ALA A 206 -14.94 15.93 7.77
C ALA A 206 -14.41 16.67 9.03
N GLY A 207 -14.79 17.93 9.24
CA GLY A 207 -14.40 18.74 10.40
C GLY A 207 -13.26 19.73 10.18
N GLY A 208 -12.80 19.91 8.93
CA GLY A 208 -11.73 20.86 8.55
C GLY A 208 -10.36 20.56 9.16
N ALA A 209 -9.34 21.29 8.71
CA ALA A 209 -7.95 21.20 9.18
C ALA A 209 -7.76 21.94 10.53
N GLY A 210 -8.40 21.53 11.58
CA GLY A 210 -8.31 22.22 12.89
C GLY A 210 -9.15 21.60 13.99
N SER A 211 -9.93 20.57 13.67
CA SER A 211 -10.64 19.83 14.72
C SER A 211 -9.62 19.06 15.56
N ASN A 212 -9.60 19.35 16.87
CA ASN A 212 -8.81 18.63 17.90
C ASN A 212 -9.22 17.15 18.06
N MET A 213 -9.52 16.47 16.94
CA MET A 213 -9.80 15.04 16.99
C MET A 213 -8.52 14.25 16.77
N GLY A 214 -8.29 13.31 17.66
CA GLY A 214 -7.09 12.49 17.74
C GLY A 214 -6.70 11.82 16.42
N THR A 215 -5.49 11.29 16.38
CA THR A 215 -4.93 10.53 15.26
C THR A 215 -5.93 9.47 14.78
N GLY A 216 -6.58 9.67 13.62
CA GLY A 216 -7.51 8.71 13.03
C GLY A 216 -8.95 9.23 12.80
N GLY A 217 -9.21 10.53 12.84
CA GLY A 217 -10.52 11.13 12.56
C GLY A 217 -10.96 11.02 11.09
N MET A 218 -12.17 11.54 10.76
CA MET A 218 -12.68 11.51 9.38
C MET A 218 -11.75 12.26 8.42
N TYR A 219 -11.12 13.34 8.87
CA TYR A 219 -10.16 14.11 8.06
C TYR A 219 -9.00 13.25 7.52
N THR A 220 -8.42 12.35 8.35
CA THR A 220 -7.34 11.44 7.90
C THR A 220 -7.84 10.45 6.86
N LYS A 221 -9.09 9.99 6.99
CA LYS A 221 -9.73 9.08 6.03
C LYS A 221 -10.00 9.76 4.69
N ILE A 222 -10.44 11.01 4.69
CA ILE A 222 -10.61 11.79 3.45
C ILE A 222 -9.26 12.05 2.78
N LYS A 223 -8.22 12.37 3.57
CA LYS A 223 -6.86 12.51 3.05
C LYS A 223 -6.36 11.20 2.41
N ALA A 224 -6.60 10.07 3.07
CA ALA A 224 -6.27 8.75 2.53
C ALA A 224 -7.07 8.45 1.25
N ALA A 225 -8.37 8.81 1.22
CA ALA A 225 -9.20 8.69 0.03
C ALA A 225 -8.62 9.49 -1.15
N HIS A 226 -8.25 10.75 -0.91
CA HIS A 226 -7.64 11.61 -1.93
C HIS A 226 -6.34 11.00 -2.47
N MET A 227 -5.49 10.45 -1.60
CA MET A 227 -4.25 9.78 -2.02
C MET A 227 -4.53 8.52 -2.84
N ALA A 228 -5.45 7.67 -2.39
CA ALA A 228 -5.80 6.43 -3.07
C ALA A 228 -6.43 6.70 -4.45
N THR A 229 -7.44 7.59 -4.51
CA THR A 229 -8.16 7.90 -5.76
C THR A 229 -7.26 8.57 -6.80
N ASN A 230 -6.34 9.45 -6.37
CA ASN A 230 -5.31 10.02 -7.25
C ASN A 230 -4.28 8.99 -7.73
N SER A 231 -4.13 7.88 -7.01
CA SER A 231 -3.32 6.74 -7.44
C SER A 231 -4.10 5.73 -8.30
N GLY A 232 -5.35 6.05 -8.66
CA GLY A 232 -6.21 5.17 -9.44
C GLY A 232 -6.86 4.05 -8.63
N VAL A 233 -6.81 4.10 -7.29
CA VAL A 233 -7.36 3.08 -6.40
C VAL A 233 -8.67 3.59 -5.78
N PRO A 234 -9.83 2.99 -6.09
CA PRO A 234 -11.08 3.31 -5.39
C PRO A 234 -10.97 2.92 -3.92
N MET A 235 -11.63 3.68 -3.06
CA MET A 235 -11.60 3.44 -1.62
C MET A 235 -13.02 3.37 -1.04
N VAL A 236 -13.23 2.44 -0.09
CA VAL A 236 -14.48 2.36 0.69
C VAL A 236 -14.18 2.57 2.17
N ILE A 237 -14.91 3.47 2.80
CA ILE A 237 -14.97 3.58 4.27
C ILE A 237 -16.22 2.86 4.73
N THR A 238 -16.09 1.93 5.68
CA THR A 238 -17.22 1.23 6.28
C THR A 238 -16.95 0.89 7.74
N SER A 239 -18.00 0.57 8.50
CA SER A 239 -17.83 0.17 9.89
C SER A 239 -17.24 -1.23 10.00
N GLY A 240 -16.26 -1.39 10.88
CA GLY A 240 -15.73 -2.70 11.28
C GLY A 240 -16.69 -3.49 12.17
N GLU A 241 -17.79 -2.88 12.65
CA GLU A 241 -18.84 -3.54 13.46
C GLU A 241 -19.91 -4.20 12.58
N VAL A 242 -20.05 -3.74 11.33
CA VAL A 242 -20.98 -4.36 10.37
C VAL A 242 -20.51 -5.78 10.08
N GLU A 243 -21.42 -6.74 10.24
CA GLU A 243 -21.13 -8.13 9.96
C GLU A 243 -20.73 -8.34 8.50
N ASP A 244 -19.64 -9.10 8.29
CA ASP A 244 -19.09 -9.44 6.98
C ASP A 244 -18.80 -8.21 6.09
N SER A 245 -18.51 -7.05 6.69
CA SER A 245 -18.36 -5.78 5.99
C SER A 245 -17.36 -5.84 4.82
N VAL A 246 -16.20 -6.47 5.00
CA VAL A 246 -15.18 -6.60 3.94
C VAL A 246 -15.71 -7.45 2.77
N ARG A 247 -16.33 -8.59 3.07
CA ARG A 247 -16.91 -9.48 2.04
C ARG A 247 -18.07 -8.82 1.30
N ARG A 248 -18.93 -8.10 2.02
CA ARG A 248 -20.08 -7.38 1.46
C ARG A 248 -19.63 -6.25 0.53
N VAL A 249 -18.61 -5.49 0.92
CA VAL A 249 -17.97 -4.50 0.03
C VAL A 249 -17.46 -5.18 -1.24
N CYS A 250 -16.72 -6.27 -1.12
CA CYS A 250 -16.16 -7.01 -2.26
C CYS A 250 -17.23 -7.64 -3.17
N LYS A 251 -18.46 -7.86 -2.67
CA LYS A 251 -19.62 -8.26 -3.47
C LYS A 251 -20.34 -7.09 -4.16
N GLY A 252 -19.87 -5.86 -3.93
CA GLY A 252 -20.50 -4.67 -4.49
C GLY A 252 -21.75 -4.20 -3.76
N GLU A 253 -22.00 -4.70 -2.53
CA GLU A 253 -23.13 -4.24 -1.72
C GLU A 253 -22.98 -2.76 -1.35
N GLN A 254 -24.10 -2.08 -1.25
CA GLN A 254 -24.15 -0.64 -0.95
C GLN A 254 -24.02 -0.38 0.56
N ILE A 255 -22.83 -0.64 1.09
CA ILE A 255 -22.47 -0.33 2.48
C ILE A 255 -21.32 0.66 2.51
N GLY A 256 -21.32 1.56 3.49
CA GLY A 256 -20.30 2.59 3.64
C GLY A 256 -20.30 3.64 2.52
N THR A 257 -19.26 4.44 2.49
CA THR A 257 -19.01 5.47 1.47
C THR A 257 -17.95 5.01 0.48
N LEU A 258 -18.28 4.98 -0.80
CA LEU A 258 -17.34 4.74 -1.90
C LEU A 258 -16.74 6.06 -2.38
N PHE A 259 -15.42 6.14 -2.44
CA PHE A 259 -14.66 7.17 -3.14
C PHE A 259 -14.18 6.61 -4.46
N GLU A 260 -14.62 7.21 -5.55
CA GLU A 260 -14.31 6.72 -6.89
C GLU A 260 -12.90 7.13 -7.31
N ALA A 261 -12.17 6.20 -7.91
CA ALA A 261 -10.89 6.53 -8.51
C ALA A 261 -11.09 7.45 -9.71
N HIS A 262 -10.19 8.40 -9.89
CA HIS A 262 -10.16 9.17 -11.12
C HIS A 262 -9.75 8.24 -12.27
N ASP A 263 -10.54 8.25 -13.34
CA ASP A 263 -10.20 7.54 -14.57
C ASP A 263 -9.11 8.34 -15.30
N THR A 264 -7.87 8.13 -14.90
CA THR A 264 -6.72 8.80 -15.51
C THR A 264 -6.27 8.12 -16.82
N GLY A 265 -7.00 7.07 -17.28
CA GLY A 265 -6.65 6.27 -18.45
C GLY A 265 -5.35 5.47 -18.31
N LEU A 266 -4.57 5.80 -17.31
CA LEU A 266 -3.36 5.11 -16.85
C LEU A 266 -3.51 4.93 -15.35
N SER A 267 -3.23 3.76 -14.79
CA SER A 267 -3.18 3.62 -13.32
C SER A 267 -2.31 4.75 -12.74
N GLY A 268 -2.64 5.26 -11.55
CA GLY A 268 -1.92 6.39 -10.96
C GLY A 268 -0.39 6.20 -10.96
N LYS A 269 0.05 4.94 -10.91
CA LYS A 269 1.45 4.55 -11.07
C LYS A 269 1.96 4.78 -12.50
N HIS A 270 1.19 4.38 -13.50
CA HIS A 270 1.54 4.57 -14.89
C HIS A 270 1.62 6.07 -15.22
N HIS A 271 0.68 6.85 -14.67
CA HIS A 271 0.74 8.31 -14.79
C HIS A 271 1.98 8.90 -14.10
N TRP A 272 2.30 8.43 -12.90
CA TRP A 272 3.47 8.89 -12.16
C TRP A 272 4.79 8.48 -12.82
N LEU A 273 4.92 7.23 -13.32
CA LEU A 273 6.08 6.76 -14.08
C LEU A 273 6.20 7.47 -15.43
N ALA A 274 5.08 7.71 -16.10
CA ALA A 274 5.07 8.36 -17.41
C ALA A 274 5.33 9.88 -17.31
N PHE A 275 4.81 10.55 -16.26
CA PHE A 275 4.76 12.02 -16.22
C PHE A 275 5.24 12.64 -14.90
N GLY A 276 5.39 11.88 -13.83
CA GLY A 276 5.55 12.40 -12.46
C GLY A 276 6.96 12.76 -12.00
N LYS A 277 8.04 12.43 -12.73
CA LYS A 277 9.43 12.73 -12.33
C LYS A 277 10.33 13.16 -13.47
N ARG A 278 11.35 13.95 -13.13
CA ARG A 278 12.45 14.30 -14.03
C ARG A 278 13.22 13.02 -14.38
N LEU A 279 13.25 12.69 -15.68
CA LEU A 279 14.03 11.60 -16.24
C LEU A 279 15.52 11.82 -15.91
N LYS A 280 16.18 10.76 -15.47
CA LYS A 280 17.59 10.79 -15.07
C LYS A 280 18.52 10.23 -16.11
N GLY A 281 17.97 9.52 -17.11
CA GLY A 281 18.71 8.90 -18.19
C GLY A 281 17.83 8.02 -19.06
N SER A 282 18.47 7.20 -19.87
CA SER A 282 17.80 6.31 -20.81
C SER A 282 18.57 5.02 -21.02
N ILE A 283 17.86 4.00 -21.49
CA ILE A 283 18.43 2.78 -22.05
C ILE A 283 17.87 2.58 -23.46
N THR A 284 18.70 2.02 -24.34
CA THR A 284 18.27 1.54 -25.65
C THR A 284 18.26 0.03 -25.63
N ILE A 285 17.17 -0.59 -26.11
CA ILE A 285 16.99 -2.03 -26.16
C ILE A 285 17.01 -2.57 -27.58
N ASP A 286 17.35 -3.86 -27.73
CA ASP A 286 17.38 -4.54 -29.02
C ASP A 286 15.98 -5.02 -29.47
N ASP A 287 15.91 -5.53 -30.73
CA ASP A 287 14.65 -6.03 -31.33
C ASP A 287 14.05 -7.22 -30.58
N GLY A 288 14.89 -8.08 -29.96
CA GLY A 288 14.45 -9.25 -29.19
C GLY A 288 13.77 -8.83 -27.89
N CYS A 289 14.41 -7.92 -27.16
CA CYS A 289 13.90 -7.34 -25.96
C CYS A 289 12.63 -6.51 -26.22
N ALA A 290 12.63 -5.68 -27.28
CA ALA A 290 11.46 -4.88 -27.65
C ALA A 290 10.22 -5.76 -27.92
N ARG A 291 10.37 -6.83 -28.68
CA ARG A 291 9.26 -7.80 -28.91
C ARG A 291 8.79 -8.46 -27.62
N ALA A 292 9.72 -8.87 -26.76
CA ALA A 292 9.35 -9.49 -25.48
C ALA A 292 8.56 -8.52 -24.58
N VAL A 293 8.96 -7.25 -24.56
CA VAL A 293 8.34 -6.19 -23.76
C VAL A 293 6.97 -5.80 -24.33
N LEU A 294 6.91 -5.52 -25.65
CA LEU A 294 5.69 -5.02 -26.31
C LEU A 294 4.61 -6.09 -26.45
N ASP A 295 5.00 -7.33 -26.85
CA ASP A 295 4.05 -8.39 -27.18
C ASP A 295 3.68 -9.26 -25.98
N LYS A 296 4.62 -9.45 -25.04
CA LYS A 296 4.46 -10.40 -23.91
C LYS A 296 4.45 -9.74 -22.54
N GLY A 297 4.66 -8.43 -22.46
CA GLY A 297 4.74 -7.72 -21.17
C GLY A 297 5.90 -8.22 -20.29
N ALA A 298 7.03 -8.59 -20.88
CA ALA A 298 8.19 -9.12 -20.17
C ALA A 298 8.98 -8.02 -19.46
N SER A 299 9.79 -8.41 -18.46
CA SER A 299 10.81 -7.57 -17.82
C SER A 299 11.95 -7.29 -18.82
N ILE A 300 12.67 -6.17 -18.63
CA ILE A 300 13.88 -5.86 -19.41
C ILE A 300 15.08 -6.46 -18.68
N LEU A 301 15.75 -7.42 -19.34
CA LEU A 301 16.96 -8.03 -18.85
C LEU A 301 18.20 -7.26 -19.37
N PRO A 302 19.34 -7.27 -18.64
CA PRO A 302 20.58 -6.64 -19.12
C PRO A 302 21.03 -7.14 -20.49
N ALA A 303 20.79 -8.41 -20.80
CA ALA A 303 21.14 -9.03 -22.10
C ALA A 303 20.51 -8.32 -23.31
N GLY A 304 19.31 -7.72 -23.14
CA GLY A 304 18.61 -7.01 -24.21
C GLY A 304 18.93 -5.51 -24.29
N ILE A 305 19.85 -4.99 -23.46
CA ILE A 305 20.23 -3.57 -23.44
C ILE A 305 21.46 -3.34 -24.30
N VAL A 306 21.32 -2.44 -25.25
CA VAL A 306 22.39 -2.07 -26.23
C VAL A 306 23.15 -0.86 -25.74
N ASP A 307 22.44 0.16 -25.23
CA ASP A 307 23.09 1.40 -24.79
C ASP A 307 22.47 1.97 -23.51
N VAL A 308 23.27 2.80 -22.78
CA VAL A 308 22.94 3.37 -21.46
C VAL A 308 23.48 4.79 -21.39
N GLU A 309 22.59 5.77 -21.15
CA GLU A 309 22.92 7.19 -21.07
C GLU A 309 22.33 7.85 -19.81
N GLY A 310 22.98 8.91 -19.34
CA GLY A 310 22.51 9.76 -18.24
C GLY A 310 23.23 9.52 -16.92
N THR A 311 22.59 9.98 -15.82
CA THR A 311 23.07 9.83 -14.44
C THR A 311 21.93 9.36 -13.55
N PHE A 312 21.85 8.07 -13.33
CA PHE A 312 20.79 7.45 -12.53
C PHE A 312 21.34 6.43 -11.54
N GLY A 313 20.61 6.23 -10.48
CA GLY A 313 20.80 5.15 -9.51
C GLY A 313 19.59 4.22 -9.48
N PRO A 314 19.66 3.12 -8.72
CA PRO A 314 18.53 2.23 -8.52
C PRO A 314 17.28 2.98 -8.07
N GLY A 315 16.13 2.67 -8.68
CA GLY A 315 14.85 3.34 -8.40
C GLY A 315 14.62 4.66 -9.13
N ASP A 316 15.57 5.12 -9.95
CA ASP A 316 15.32 6.28 -10.80
C ASP A 316 14.46 5.92 -12.02
N THR A 317 13.67 6.91 -12.47
CA THR A 317 12.88 6.77 -13.69
C THR A 317 13.76 7.11 -14.89
N ILE A 318 13.79 6.20 -15.85
CA ILE A 318 14.52 6.34 -17.10
C ILE A 318 13.60 6.11 -18.31
N SER A 319 13.98 6.70 -19.45
CA SER A 319 13.34 6.43 -20.75
C SER A 319 13.89 5.14 -21.37
N ILE A 320 13.03 4.45 -22.11
CA ILE A 320 13.38 3.23 -22.83
C ILE A 320 13.19 3.50 -24.32
N TYR A 321 14.29 3.36 -25.07
CA TYR A 321 14.31 3.58 -26.51
C TYR A 321 14.46 2.28 -27.26
N HIS A 322 13.78 2.22 -28.41
CA HIS A 322 13.95 1.19 -29.41
C HIS A 322 13.93 1.86 -30.81
N ASN A 323 14.95 1.64 -31.63
CA ASN A 323 15.10 2.23 -32.97
C ASN A 323 14.91 3.76 -32.97
N GLY A 324 15.48 4.46 -31.96
CA GLY A 324 15.41 5.92 -31.86
C GLY A 324 14.07 6.48 -31.37
N LYS A 325 13.05 5.63 -31.11
CA LYS A 325 11.74 6.02 -30.57
C LYS A 325 11.65 5.66 -29.08
N GLU A 326 11.18 6.60 -28.24
CA GLU A 326 10.83 6.30 -26.86
C GLU A 326 9.58 5.41 -26.86
N ILE A 327 9.71 4.19 -26.35
CA ILE A 327 8.63 3.19 -26.29
C ILE A 327 8.05 3.02 -24.89
N GLY A 328 8.74 3.52 -23.87
CA GLY A 328 8.30 3.38 -22.51
C GLY A 328 9.20 4.08 -21.51
N ARG A 329 8.80 3.99 -20.24
CA ARG A 329 9.55 4.47 -19.07
C ARG A 329 9.50 3.43 -17.97
N GLY A 330 10.54 3.38 -17.14
CA GLY A 330 10.59 2.41 -16.06
C GLY A 330 11.50 2.80 -14.91
N LEU A 331 11.32 2.11 -13.77
CA LEU A 331 12.23 2.22 -12.63
C LEU A 331 13.36 1.23 -12.81
N ILE A 332 14.59 1.74 -12.87
CA ILE A 332 15.80 0.93 -13.06
C ILE A 332 16.26 0.32 -11.73
N ASN A 333 16.73 -0.93 -11.76
CA ASN A 333 17.21 -1.64 -10.57
C ASN A 333 18.71 -1.42 -10.29
N TYR A 334 19.47 -0.91 -11.26
CA TYR A 334 20.91 -0.74 -11.19
C TYR A 334 21.34 0.71 -11.37
N SER A 335 22.54 1.05 -10.89
CA SER A 335 23.16 2.35 -11.19
C SER A 335 23.60 2.42 -12.67
N VAL A 336 23.88 3.65 -13.17
CA VAL A 336 24.37 3.84 -14.53
C VAL A 336 25.69 3.11 -14.78
N ASP A 337 26.57 3.06 -13.78
CA ASP A 337 27.87 2.41 -13.89
C ASP A 337 27.73 0.88 -13.92
N ASP A 338 26.89 0.33 -13.03
CA ASP A 338 26.54 -1.09 -13.03
C ASP A 338 25.90 -1.49 -14.37
N MET A 339 24.92 -0.69 -14.85
CA MET A 339 24.25 -0.97 -16.12
C MET A 339 25.22 -0.95 -17.31
N LYS A 340 26.20 -0.05 -17.34
CA LYS A 340 27.24 -0.02 -18.36
C LYS A 340 28.12 -1.26 -18.32
N ALA A 341 28.36 -1.80 -17.13
CA ALA A 341 29.15 -3.02 -16.93
C ALA A 341 28.41 -4.29 -17.37
N ILE A 342 27.08 -4.36 -17.12
CA ILE A 342 26.29 -5.60 -17.33
C ILE A 342 25.46 -5.59 -18.60
N LYS A 343 25.36 -4.48 -19.35
CA LYS A 343 24.61 -4.43 -20.62
C LYS A 343 25.11 -5.48 -21.62
N GLY A 344 24.19 -6.20 -22.24
CA GLY A 344 24.50 -7.27 -23.18
C GLY A 344 24.89 -8.61 -22.54
N HIS A 345 25.02 -8.68 -21.22
CA HIS A 345 25.38 -9.92 -20.51
C HIS A 345 24.15 -10.66 -19.98
N ASN A 346 24.28 -11.98 -19.87
CA ASN A 346 23.24 -12.82 -19.30
C ASN A 346 23.11 -12.61 -17.79
N THR A 347 21.92 -12.85 -17.27
CA THR A 347 21.60 -12.72 -15.82
C THR A 347 22.59 -13.49 -14.94
N ASN A 348 23.01 -14.69 -15.34
CA ASN A 348 23.93 -15.54 -14.58
C ASN A 348 25.34 -14.94 -14.41
N ASP A 349 25.73 -14.01 -15.26
CA ASP A 349 27.07 -13.40 -15.26
C ASP A 349 27.12 -12.12 -14.39
N ILE A 350 25.97 -11.55 -14.05
CA ILE A 350 25.88 -10.25 -13.36
C ILE A 350 26.61 -10.24 -12.03
N ALA A 351 26.39 -11.27 -11.20
CA ALA A 351 27.03 -11.40 -9.90
C ALA A 351 28.56 -11.39 -9.99
N HIS A 352 29.11 -12.08 -11.00
CA HIS A 352 30.53 -12.14 -11.24
C HIS A 352 31.10 -10.81 -11.76
N ILE A 353 30.37 -10.15 -12.69
CA ILE A 353 30.80 -8.88 -13.29
C ILE A 353 30.82 -7.76 -12.25
N LEU A 354 29.79 -7.68 -11.41
CA LEU A 354 29.67 -6.62 -10.40
C LEU A 354 30.43 -6.95 -9.10
N GLY A 355 30.91 -8.18 -8.93
CA GLY A 355 31.59 -8.63 -7.70
C GLY A 355 30.69 -8.62 -6.45
N ILE A 356 29.39 -8.68 -6.62
CA ILE A 356 28.40 -8.68 -5.56
C ILE A 356 27.35 -9.77 -5.78
N ASN A 357 26.75 -10.26 -4.70
CA ASN A 357 25.54 -11.07 -4.80
C ASN A 357 24.38 -10.16 -5.19
N THR A 358 24.04 -10.12 -6.47
CA THR A 358 22.92 -9.29 -6.94
C THR A 358 21.60 -9.86 -6.46
N THR A 359 20.65 -8.97 -6.17
CA THR A 359 19.30 -9.33 -5.77
C THR A 359 18.30 -9.29 -6.94
N TYR A 360 18.71 -8.75 -8.10
CA TYR A 360 17.81 -8.57 -9.26
C TYR A 360 18.38 -9.21 -10.51
N ASP A 361 17.55 -10.01 -11.18
CA ASP A 361 17.86 -10.60 -12.48
C ASP A 361 17.57 -9.62 -13.62
N GLU A 362 16.65 -8.67 -13.39
CA GLU A 362 16.18 -7.72 -14.40
C GLU A 362 16.76 -6.32 -14.19
N ALA A 363 17.03 -5.64 -15.28
CA ALA A 363 17.32 -4.21 -15.28
C ALA A 363 16.08 -3.39 -14.93
N ILE A 364 14.91 -3.76 -15.48
CA ILE A 364 13.61 -3.19 -15.16
C ILE A 364 12.60 -4.33 -15.08
N HIS A 365 11.98 -4.52 -13.91
CA HIS A 365 10.92 -5.48 -13.76
C HIS A 365 9.64 -5.02 -14.48
N ARG A 366 8.91 -5.96 -15.13
CA ARG A 366 7.66 -5.67 -15.87
C ARG A 366 6.65 -4.82 -15.11
N ASN A 367 6.53 -5.05 -13.79
CA ASN A 367 5.64 -4.27 -12.92
C ASN A 367 6.14 -2.83 -12.66
N ASN A 368 7.34 -2.49 -13.07
CA ASN A 368 7.98 -1.19 -12.95
C ASN A 368 8.17 -0.50 -14.31
N LEU A 369 7.48 -1.00 -15.33
CA LEU A 369 7.56 -0.55 -16.72
C LEU A 369 6.20 0.00 -17.17
N VAL A 370 6.23 1.10 -17.90
CA VAL A 370 5.07 1.71 -18.58
C VAL A 370 5.41 1.90 -20.05
N LEU A 371 4.56 1.38 -20.91
CA LEU A 371 4.67 1.60 -22.35
C LEU A 371 3.95 2.90 -22.74
N LEU A 372 4.58 3.66 -23.63
CA LEU A 372 4.01 4.87 -24.23
C LEU A 372 3.45 4.48 -25.61
N HIS A 373 2.20 4.78 -25.85
CA HIS A 373 1.53 4.53 -27.13
C HIS A 373 1.79 5.62 -28.17
#